data_73de4f0c358200cd6c2c6b3811ca9d2b
#
_entry.id   73de4f0c358200cd6c2c6b3811ca9d2b
#
_cell.length_a   1.000
_cell.length_b   1.000
_cell.length_c   1.000
_cell.angle_alpha   90.00
_cell.angle_beta   90.00
_cell.angle_gamma   90.00
#
_symmetry.space_group_name_H-M   'P 1'
#
loop_
_entity.id
_entity.type
_entity.pdbx_description
1 polymer ?
#
loop_
_entity_poly.entity_id
_entity_poly.type
_entity_poly.pdbx_seq_one_letter_code
_entity_poly.pdbx_strand_id
1 'polypeptide(L)'
;MTDINPSLEEELATKIVRACTAYDRGKPIMSDKSFDDLVNKLHSVNPNNKIFGKPFGGEHLLSLDNTRFTEWYRGKRKNTPLVIEPKIDGVALGISYQNGKLFRAYTRSGRDVTRYAKKVADIPWEVPRSGRFIVRGELYAYNEHTPNSQRVAAAQLRKVKPDCHLLSFMAFEIINSQNDHLDNLKTLVDYSFNVTPYKIANTADEVIKYHNDWLDGWFMNYLPTDGIVAKVNSRKIQKELGQSNKCPLWALALKR
;
A
#
# COMPACT_ATOMS: atom_id res chain seq x y z
N MET A 1 22.37 -10.09 40.09
CA MET A 1 21.85 -10.02 38.73
C MET A 1 20.78 -8.94 38.75
N THR A 2 21.08 -7.76 38.23
CA THR A 2 20.14 -6.65 38.20
C THR A 2 19.13 -6.93 37.09
N ASP A 3 17.87 -7.18 37.46
CA ASP A 3 16.74 -7.21 36.52
C ASP A 3 16.63 -5.83 35.86
N ILE A 4 17.16 -5.72 34.65
CA ILE A 4 16.97 -4.54 33.81
C ILE A 4 15.53 -4.60 33.33
N ASN A 5 14.67 -3.79 33.93
CA ASN A 5 13.28 -3.62 33.46
C ASN A 5 13.34 -3.04 32.03
N PRO A 6 12.83 -3.73 31.00
CA PRO A 6 12.93 -3.24 29.63
C PRO A 6 12.21 -1.90 29.51
N SER A 7 12.79 -0.97 28.74
CA SER A 7 12.14 0.30 28.47
C SER A 7 10.79 0.08 27.77
N LEU A 8 9.84 1.02 27.92
CA LEU A 8 8.55 0.96 27.21
C LEU A 8 8.75 0.77 25.70
N GLU A 9 9.79 1.36 25.13
CA GLU A 9 10.18 1.23 23.74
C GLU A 9 10.52 -0.23 23.39
N GLU A 10 11.35 -0.89 24.18
CA GLU A 10 11.76 -2.29 23.97
C GLU A 10 10.60 -3.26 24.12
N GLU A 11 9.72 -3.00 25.07
CA GLU A 11 8.52 -3.81 25.27
C GLU A 11 7.57 -3.72 24.07
N LEU A 12 7.30 -2.52 23.57
CA LEU A 12 6.45 -2.29 22.40
C LEU A 12 7.09 -2.90 21.15
N ALA A 13 8.38 -2.70 20.95
CA ALA A 13 9.14 -3.27 19.83
C ALA A 13 9.05 -4.81 19.84
N THR A 14 9.25 -5.43 20.98
CA THR A 14 9.18 -6.89 21.14
C THR A 14 7.78 -7.42 20.83
N LYS A 15 6.72 -6.75 21.31
CA LYS A 15 5.33 -7.13 21.01
C LYS A 15 5.01 -7.05 19.52
N ILE A 16 5.48 -6.01 18.83
CA ILE A 16 5.29 -5.83 17.38
C ILE A 16 6.01 -6.94 16.61
N VAL A 17 7.29 -7.21 16.92
CA VAL A 17 8.06 -8.27 16.25
C VAL A 17 7.39 -9.65 16.44
N ARG A 18 6.91 -9.93 17.65
CA ARG A 18 6.19 -11.17 17.96
C ARG A 18 4.88 -11.27 17.16
N ALA A 19 4.12 -10.19 17.05
CA ALA A 19 2.89 -10.14 16.26
C ALA A 19 3.16 -10.34 14.76
N CYS A 20 4.18 -9.67 14.20
CA CYS A 20 4.63 -9.88 12.82
C CYS A 20 5.02 -11.34 12.56
N THR A 21 5.80 -11.94 13.46
CA THR A 21 6.24 -13.34 13.34
C THR A 21 5.06 -14.31 13.39
N ALA A 22 4.08 -14.04 14.25
CA ALA A 22 2.87 -14.86 14.36
C ALA A 22 1.98 -14.71 13.13
N TYR A 23 1.83 -13.51 12.62
CA TYR A 23 1.12 -13.22 11.36
C TYR A 23 1.80 -13.92 10.18
N ASP A 24 3.13 -13.83 10.08
CA ASP A 24 3.93 -14.50 9.04
C ASP A 24 3.80 -16.02 9.08
N ARG A 25 3.50 -16.60 10.23
CA ARG A 25 3.24 -18.03 10.40
C ARG A 25 1.78 -18.42 10.16
N GLY A 26 0.92 -17.48 9.79
CA GLY A 26 -0.51 -17.69 9.57
C GLY A 26 -1.33 -17.90 10.86
N LYS A 27 -0.76 -17.54 12.01
CA LYS A 27 -1.41 -17.63 13.34
C LYS A 27 -1.34 -16.25 14.01
N PRO A 28 -2.12 -15.26 13.54
CA PRO A 28 -2.12 -13.93 14.12
C PRO A 28 -2.54 -14.00 15.60
N ILE A 29 -1.82 -13.28 16.46
CA ILE A 29 -2.06 -13.25 17.91
C ILE A 29 -2.86 -12.01 18.35
N MET A 30 -3.18 -11.12 17.42
CA MET A 30 -4.00 -9.93 17.65
C MET A 30 -4.70 -9.48 16.36
N SER A 31 -5.70 -8.61 16.50
CA SER A 31 -6.37 -7.98 15.34
C SER A 31 -5.47 -6.94 14.67
N ASP A 32 -5.74 -6.64 13.38
CA ASP A 32 -5.02 -5.60 12.64
C ASP A 32 -5.11 -4.24 13.35
N LYS A 33 -6.28 -3.89 13.90
CA LYS A 33 -6.47 -2.67 14.70
C LYS A 33 -5.55 -2.64 15.91
N SER A 34 -5.48 -3.72 16.68
CA SER A 34 -4.61 -3.80 17.87
C SER A 34 -3.13 -3.73 17.48
N PHE A 35 -2.77 -4.29 16.33
CA PHE A 35 -1.41 -4.19 15.78
C PHE A 35 -1.08 -2.75 15.40
N ASP A 36 -1.97 -2.08 14.69
CA ASP A 36 -1.82 -0.67 14.30
C ASP A 36 -1.69 0.24 15.52
N ASP A 37 -2.46 0.00 16.58
CA ASP A 37 -2.39 0.75 17.84
C ASP A 37 -1.02 0.57 18.52
N LEU A 38 -0.45 -0.64 18.52
CA LEU A 38 0.90 -0.89 19.04
C LEU A 38 1.97 -0.18 18.22
N VAL A 39 1.89 -0.26 16.89
CA VAL A 39 2.82 0.42 15.98
C VAL A 39 2.78 1.93 16.19
N ASN A 40 1.58 2.50 16.33
CA ASN A 40 1.40 3.92 16.59
C ASN A 40 1.98 4.34 17.95
N LYS A 41 1.77 3.53 18.99
CA LYS A 41 2.29 3.80 20.31
C LYS A 41 3.82 3.79 20.33
N LEU A 42 4.45 2.80 19.66
CA LEU A 42 5.90 2.79 19.53
C LEU A 42 6.42 3.98 18.71
N HIS A 43 5.74 4.33 17.63
CA HIS A 43 6.12 5.47 16.80
C HIS A 43 6.04 6.80 17.58
N SER A 44 5.06 6.96 18.50
CA SER A 44 4.98 8.13 19.37
C SER A 44 6.09 8.18 20.41
N VAL A 45 6.62 7.03 20.84
CA VAL A 45 7.74 6.92 21.79
C VAL A 45 9.09 7.13 21.08
N ASN A 46 9.30 6.45 19.96
CA ASN A 46 10.50 6.58 19.15
C ASN A 46 10.19 6.35 17.67
N PRO A 47 9.99 7.42 16.87
CA PRO A 47 9.72 7.31 15.43
C PRO A 47 10.88 6.70 14.62
N ASN A 48 12.08 6.66 15.19
CA ASN A 48 13.29 6.11 14.56
C ASN A 48 13.65 4.70 15.05
N ASN A 49 12.75 4.04 15.79
CA ASN A 49 13.01 2.69 16.29
C ASN A 49 13.35 1.72 15.15
N LYS A 50 14.35 0.87 15.38
CA LYS A 50 14.90 -0.07 14.38
C LYS A 50 13.87 -1.04 13.80
N ILE A 51 12.79 -1.36 14.53
CA ILE A 51 11.75 -2.27 14.05
C ILE A 51 10.90 -1.67 12.94
N PHE A 52 10.79 -0.35 12.87
CA PHE A 52 10.15 0.31 11.72
C PHE A 52 10.96 0.10 10.46
N GLY A 53 12.14 -0.56 10.60
CA GLY A 53 13.09 -0.82 9.56
C GLY A 53 13.22 0.40 8.65
N LYS A 54 14.38 1.01 8.51
CA LYS A 54 14.47 1.95 7.39
C LYS A 54 14.14 1.12 6.14
N PRO A 55 12.94 1.28 5.51
CA PRO A 55 12.74 0.76 4.18
C PRO A 55 13.95 1.23 3.41
N PHE A 56 14.51 0.41 2.58
CA PHE A 56 15.75 0.76 1.88
C PHE A 56 15.49 2.05 1.10
N GLY A 57 15.87 3.22 1.66
CA GLY A 57 15.56 4.54 1.16
C GLY A 57 14.81 5.47 2.10
N GLY A 58 14.45 5.03 3.32
CA GLY A 58 13.76 5.88 4.30
C GLY A 58 12.27 6.06 4.07
N GLU A 59 11.65 5.29 3.19
CA GLU A 59 10.27 5.50 2.76
C GLU A 59 9.33 4.41 3.28
N HIS A 60 8.32 4.83 4.05
CA HIS A 60 7.30 3.95 4.59
C HIS A 60 6.14 3.78 3.60
N LEU A 61 5.62 2.55 3.49
CA LEU A 61 4.37 2.30 2.80
C LEU A 61 3.22 2.66 3.76
N LEU A 62 2.72 3.89 3.67
CA LEU A 62 1.66 4.40 4.54
C LEU A 62 0.35 3.63 4.32
N SER A 63 -0.47 3.53 5.37
CA SER A 63 -1.85 3.08 5.26
C SER A 63 -2.73 4.13 4.59
N LEU A 64 -3.98 3.79 4.28
CA LEU A 64 -4.98 4.78 3.85
C LEU A 64 -5.87 5.13 5.03
N ASP A 65 -6.32 6.40 5.06
CA ASP A 65 -7.37 6.83 5.97
C ASP A 65 -8.72 6.24 5.53
N ASN A 66 -9.61 5.98 6.48
CA ASN A 66 -10.98 5.51 6.28
C ASN A 66 -12.01 6.36 7.04
N THR A 67 -11.67 7.61 7.32
CA THR A 67 -12.60 8.61 7.88
C THR A 67 -13.82 8.77 6.95
N ARG A 68 -14.92 9.32 7.46
CA ARG A 68 -16.11 9.60 6.62
C ARG A 68 -15.73 10.52 5.46
N PHE A 69 -16.13 10.14 4.26
CA PHE A 69 -15.83 10.91 3.04
C PHE A 69 -16.22 12.38 3.15
N THR A 70 -17.38 12.68 3.71
CA THR A 70 -17.87 14.07 3.91
C THR A 70 -16.98 14.92 4.81
N GLU A 71 -16.26 14.31 5.75
CA GLU A 71 -15.30 14.99 6.61
C GLU A 71 -13.98 15.20 5.88
N TRP A 72 -13.55 14.22 5.10
CA TRP A 72 -12.33 14.30 4.32
C TRP A 72 -12.46 15.26 3.14
N TYR A 73 -13.63 15.29 2.45
CA TYR A 73 -13.89 16.12 1.26
C TYR A 73 -14.15 17.58 1.63
N ARG A 74 -13.12 18.26 2.14
CA ARG A 74 -13.19 19.69 2.57
C ARG A 74 -11.99 20.48 2.06
N GLY A 75 -12.09 21.79 2.07
CA GLY A 75 -10.99 22.69 1.71
C GLY A 75 -10.50 22.46 0.29
N LYS A 76 -9.21 22.29 0.11
CA LYS A 76 -8.54 22.13 -1.19
C LYS A 76 -8.99 20.90 -1.99
N ARG A 77 -9.52 19.87 -1.33
CA ARG A 77 -10.01 18.65 -2.00
C ARG A 77 -11.30 18.89 -2.77
N LYS A 78 -12.14 19.80 -2.29
CA LYS A 78 -13.47 20.09 -2.86
C LYS A 78 -13.42 20.62 -4.30
N ASN A 79 -12.34 21.31 -4.67
CA ASN A 79 -12.24 22.00 -5.96
C ASN A 79 -11.12 21.43 -6.82
N THR A 80 -10.79 20.16 -6.63
CA THR A 80 -9.74 19.49 -7.40
C THR A 80 -10.24 18.13 -7.90
N PRO A 81 -9.89 17.73 -9.14
CA PRO A 81 -10.24 16.41 -9.64
C PRO A 81 -9.67 15.31 -8.73
N LEU A 82 -10.50 14.34 -8.42
CA LEU A 82 -10.12 13.13 -7.70
C LEU A 82 -9.99 11.96 -8.67
N VAL A 83 -8.99 11.14 -8.47
CA VAL A 83 -8.81 9.87 -9.17
C VAL A 83 -9.37 8.76 -8.29
N ILE A 84 -10.34 8.02 -8.82
CA ILE A 84 -11.02 6.94 -8.13
C ILE A 84 -10.49 5.61 -8.66
N GLU A 85 -9.89 4.83 -7.78
CA GLU A 85 -9.25 3.55 -8.10
C GLU A 85 -9.83 2.42 -7.25
N PRO A 86 -9.75 1.14 -7.71
CA PRO A 86 -10.09 0.00 -6.88
C PRO A 86 -9.11 -0.09 -5.70
N LYS A 87 -9.63 -0.41 -4.53
CA LYS A 87 -8.82 -0.78 -3.39
C LYS A 87 -8.56 -2.28 -3.43
N ILE A 88 -7.47 -2.67 -4.06
CA ILE A 88 -7.08 -4.07 -4.20
C ILE A 88 -6.86 -4.70 -2.82
N ASP A 89 -7.44 -5.88 -2.60
CA ASP A 89 -7.26 -6.68 -1.39
C ASP A 89 -6.07 -7.63 -1.57
N GLY A 90 -4.89 -7.16 -1.20
CA GLY A 90 -3.63 -7.86 -1.39
C GLY A 90 -2.58 -7.53 -0.33
N VAL A 91 -1.33 -7.64 -0.72
CA VAL A 91 -0.15 -7.33 0.09
C VAL A 91 0.57 -6.14 -0.53
N ALA A 92 0.61 -5.01 0.18
CA ALA A 92 1.31 -3.82 -0.28
C ALA A 92 2.81 -4.08 -0.44
N LEU A 93 3.35 -3.81 -1.62
CA LEU A 93 4.77 -3.90 -1.94
C LEU A 93 5.35 -2.56 -2.38
N GLY A 94 6.59 -2.30 -1.96
CA GLY A 94 7.48 -1.32 -2.56
C GLY A 94 8.51 -2.03 -3.42
N ILE A 95 8.58 -1.68 -4.70
CA ILE A 95 9.55 -2.22 -5.66
C ILE A 95 10.57 -1.14 -5.96
N SER A 96 11.79 -1.32 -5.49
CA SER A 96 12.89 -0.38 -5.71
C SER A 96 13.66 -0.75 -6.97
N TYR A 97 13.87 0.25 -7.83
CA TYR A 97 14.73 0.16 -9.01
C TYR A 97 15.98 1.01 -8.82
N GLN A 98 17.08 0.55 -9.38
CA GLN A 98 18.34 1.28 -9.45
C GLN A 98 18.91 1.19 -10.85
N ASN A 99 19.08 2.34 -11.51
CA ASN A 99 19.55 2.44 -12.89
C ASN A 99 18.78 1.51 -13.84
N GLY A 100 17.47 1.55 -13.75
CA GLY A 100 16.56 0.76 -14.57
C GLY A 100 16.37 -0.69 -14.16
N LYS A 101 17.18 -1.24 -13.24
CA LYS A 101 17.09 -2.65 -12.82
C LYS A 101 16.37 -2.81 -11.49
N LEU A 102 15.52 -3.83 -11.39
CA LEU A 102 14.88 -4.21 -10.12
C LEU A 102 15.98 -4.56 -9.10
N PHE A 103 16.08 -3.71 -8.08
CA PHE A 103 17.08 -3.84 -7.04
C PHE A 103 16.54 -4.61 -5.84
N ARG A 104 15.35 -4.20 -5.32
CA ARG A 104 14.74 -4.78 -4.13
C ARG A 104 13.23 -4.65 -4.15
N ALA A 105 12.54 -5.66 -3.56
CA ALA A 105 11.13 -5.58 -3.24
C ALA A 105 10.91 -5.85 -1.75
N TYR A 106 9.98 -5.12 -1.12
CA TYR A 106 9.70 -5.24 0.30
C TYR A 106 8.21 -5.00 0.60
N THR A 107 7.73 -5.65 1.66
CA THR A 107 6.37 -5.45 2.18
C THR A 107 6.30 -4.19 3.05
N ARG A 108 5.09 -3.80 3.46
CA ARG A 108 4.88 -2.70 4.41
C ARG A 108 5.66 -2.87 5.72
N SER A 109 5.78 -4.09 6.24
CA SER A 109 6.58 -4.40 7.43
C SER A 109 8.10 -4.41 7.19
N GLY A 110 8.57 -4.06 5.99
CA GLY A 110 10.00 -4.03 5.63
C GLY A 110 10.60 -5.39 5.27
N ARG A 111 9.80 -6.47 5.28
CA ARG A 111 10.27 -7.80 4.89
C ARG A 111 10.72 -7.81 3.44
N ASP A 112 11.93 -8.34 3.19
CA ASP A 112 12.46 -8.53 1.85
C ASP A 112 11.72 -9.67 1.12
N VAL A 113 11.14 -9.33 -0.02
CA VAL A 113 10.41 -10.26 -0.89
C VAL A 113 10.95 -10.24 -2.32
N THR A 114 12.17 -9.75 -2.52
CA THR A 114 12.80 -9.57 -3.83
C THR A 114 12.81 -10.85 -4.66
N ARG A 115 13.10 -11.99 -4.05
CA ARG A 115 13.12 -13.29 -4.73
C ARG A 115 11.75 -13.71 -5.29
N TYR A 116 10.67 -13.24 -4.65
CA TYR A 116 9.31 -13.51 -5.09
C TYR A 116 8.90 -12.53 -6.18
N ALA A 117 9.14 -11.24 -5.97
CA ALA A 117 8.85 -10.19 -6.93
C ALA A 117 9.45 -10.47 -8.30
N LYS A 118 10.69 -10.99 -8.34
CA LYS A 118 11.36 -11.41 -9.58
C LYS A 118 10.69 -12.57 -10.33
N LYS A 119 9.70 -13.23 -9.75
CA LYS A 119 8.96 -14.34 -10.37
C LYS A 119 7.54 -13.98 -10.72
N VAL A 120 7.08 -12.81 -10.34
CA VAL A 120 5.74 -12.30 -10.70
C VAL A 120 5.84 -11.62 -12.06
N ALA A 121 5.07 -12.10 -13.02
CA ALA A 121 5.14 -11.66 -14.41
C ALA A 121 4.85 -10.16 -14.59
N ASP A 122 3.97 -9.61 -13.76
CA ASP A 122 3.54 -8.20 -13.81
C ASP A 122 4.57 -7.22 -13.19
N ILE A 123 5.70 -7.73 -12.69
CA ILE A 123 6.76 -6.88 -12.14
C ILE A 123 7.95 -6.86 -13.10
N PRO A 124 8.16 -5.77 -13.85
CA PRO A 124 9.26 -5.64 -14.79
C PRO A 124 10.62 -5.75 -14.11
N TRP A 125 11.52 -6.52 -14.71
CA TRP A 125 12.90 -6.63 -14.23
C TRP A 125 13.73 -5.40 -14.55
N GLU A 126 13.39 -4.76 -15.68
CA GLU A 126 14.07 -3.58 -16.19
C GLU A 126 13.02 -2.54 -16.64
N VAL A 127 13.34 -1.27 -16.42
CA VAL A 127 12.52 -0.13 -16.82
C VAL A 127 13.43 0.97 -17.43
N PRO A 128 12.96 1.77 -18.37
CA PRO A 128 13.76 2.76 -19.07
C PRO A 128 13.99 4.04 -18.23
N ARG A 129 14.55 3.89 -17.02
CA ARG A 129 14.79 5.01 -16.12
C ARG A 129 16.12 4.86 -15.39
N SER A 130 16.95 5.90 -15.41
CA SER A 130 18.16 6.00 -14.60
C SER A 130 17.85 6.46 -13.17
N GLY A 131 18.85 6.33 -12.30
CA GLY A 131 18.74 6.72 -10.91
C GLY A 131 17.94 5.71 -10.08
N ARG A 132 17.56 6.14 -8.87
CA ARG A 132 16.79 5.32 -7.94
C ARG A 132 15.36 5.83 -7.83
N PHE A 133 14.40 4.93 -7.86
CA PHE A 133 13.00 5.23 -7.59
C PHE A 133 12.28 3.98 -7.05
N ILE A 134 11.10 4.19 -6.49
CA ILE A 134 10.30 3.13 -5.89
C ILE A 134 8.90 3.19 -6.48
N VAL A 135 8.43 2.04 -6.97
CA VAL A 135 7.05 1.80 -7.37
C VAL A 135 6.32 1.16 -6.21
N ARG A 136 5.16 1.69 -5.88
CA ARG A 136 4.24 1.11 -4.91
C ARG A 136 3.06 0.48 -5.63
N GLY A 137 2.67 -0.71 -5.17
CA GLY A 137 1.54 -1.44 -5.71
C GLY A 137 1.03 -2.48 -4.73
N GLU A 138 0.06 -3.24 -5.19
CA GLU A 138 -0.55 -4.33 -4.43
C GLU A 138 -0.29 -5.66 -5.13
N LEU A 139 0.27 -6.62 -4.39
CA LEU A 139 0.41 -8.02 -4.81
C LEU A 139 -0.84 -8.76 -4.36
N TYR A 140 -1.54 -9.38 -5.30
CA TYR A 140 -2.79 -10.05 -5.03
C TYR A 140 -2.86 -11.40 -5.74
N ALA A 141 -3.73 -12.30 -5.26
CA ALA A 141 -3.99 -13.54 -5.97
C ALA A 141 -5.11 -13.31 -6.99
N TYR A 142 -4.83 -13.65 -8.25
CA TYR A 142 -5.80 -13.61 -9.32
C TYR A 142 -6.38 -15.00 -9.55
N ASN A 143 -7.58 -15.23 -9.05
CA ASN A 143 -8.39 -16.39 -9.41
C ASN A 143 -9.86 -16.00 -9.24
N GLU A 144 -10.68 -16.23 -10.26
CA GLU A 144 -12.11 -15.92 -10.28
C GLU A 144 -12.90 -16.49 -9.08
N HIS A 145 -12.31 -17.48 -8.39
CA HIS A 145 -12.94 -18.19 -7.27
C HIS A 145 -12.17 -18.05 -5.95
N THR A 146 -11.22 -17.12 -5.82
CA THR A 146 -10.42 -17.01 -4.58
C THR A 146 -11.04 -15.98 -3.61
N PRO A 147 -11.92 -16.39 -2.70
CA PRO A 147 -12.24 -15.55 -1.56
C PRO A 147 -10.96 -15.43 -0.73
N ASN A 148 -10.55 -14.21 -0.35
CA ASN A 148 -9.35 -13.91 0.42
C ASN A 148 -8.05 -13.83 -0.40
N SER A 149 -8.05 -13.08 -1.47
CA SER A 149 -6.89 -12.77 -2.32
C SER A 149 -5.64 -12.41 -1.49
N GLN A 150 -5.78 -11.53 -0.49
CA GLN A 150 -4.71 -11.13 0.42
C GLN A 150 -4.08 -12.32 1.15
N ARG A 151 -4.90 -13.23 1.71
CA ARG A 151 -4.40 -14.41 2.44
C ARG A 151 -3.61 -15.34 1.54
N VAL A 152 -4.08 -15.54 0.32
CA VAL A 152 -3.39 -16.38 -0.69
C VAL A 152 -2.07 -15.73 -1.07
N ALA A 153 -2.06 -14.45 -1.40
CA ALA A 153 -0.83 -13.72 -1.74
C ALA A 153 0.18 -13.76 -0.58
N ALA A 154 -0.25 -13.45 0.65
CA ALA A 154 0.59 -13.52 1.83
C ALA A 154 1.12 -14.94 2.11
N ALA A 155 0.31 -15.98 1.86
CA ALA A 155 0.74 -17.37 2.02
C ALA A 155 1.83 -17.75 0.99
N GLN A 156 1.70 -17.32 -0.27
CA GLN A 156 2.73 -17.58 -1.29
C GLN A 156 4.06 -16.90 -0.90
N LEU A 157 4.03 -15.68 -0.40
CA LEU A 157 5.24 -14.99 0.05
C LEU A 157 5.96 -15.68 1.22
N ARG A 158 5.34 -16.64 1.90
CA ARG A 158 5.95 -17.43 2.99
C ARG A 158 6.56 -18.75 2.53
N LYS A 159 6.15 -19.26 1.39
CA LYS A 159 6.61 -20.57 0.88
C LYS A 159 8.07 -20.51 0.43
N VAL A 160 8.80 -21.61 0.62
CA VAL A 160 10.14 -21.79 0.04
C VAL A 160 10.07 -21.88 -1.48
N LYS A 161 9.04 -22.57 -2.00
CA LYS A 161 8.72 -22.70 -3.43
C LYS A 161 7.32 -22.12 -3.65
N PRO A 162 7.21 -20.80 -3.89
CA PRO A 162 5.93 -20.16 -4.16
C PRO A 162 5.45 -20.52 -5.57
N ASP A 163 4.14 -20.62 -5.70
CA ASP A 163 3.48 -20.60 -7.00
C ASP A 163 3.19 -19.14 -7.38
N CYS A 164 4.13 -18.52 -8.08
CA CYS A 164 4.01 -17.11 -8.46
C CYS A 164 3.07 -16.89 -9.66
N HIS A 165 2.64 -17.95 -10.36
CA HIS A 165 1.62 -17.86 -11.42
C HIS A 165 0.23 -17.51 -10.86
N LEU A 166 0.02 -17.76 -9.55
CA LEU A 166 -1.20 -17.33 -8.86
C LEU A 166 -1.18 -15.87 -8.44
N LEU A 167 -0.09 -15.17 -8.64
CA LEU A 167 0.12 -13.82 -8.16
C LEU A 167 0.15 -12.83 -9.30
N SER A 168 -0.56 -11.74 -9.11
CA SER A 168 -0.53 -10.55 -9.95
C SER A 168 -0.11 -9.33 -9.14
N PHE A 169 0.48 -8.35 -9.81
CA PHE A 169 0.88 -7.10 -9.20
C PHE A 169 0.26 -5.92 -9.95
N MET A 170 -0.34 -5.01 -9.21
CA MET A 170 -0.93 -3.79 -9.76
C MET A 170 -0.27 -2.58 -9.14
N ALA A 171 0.37 -1.78 -9.97
CA ALA A 171 1.06 -0.56 -9.55
C ALA A 171 0.09 0.61 -9.47
N PHE A 172 0.27 1.49 -8.48
CA PHE A 172 -0.59 2.66 -8.31
C PHE A 172 0.12 3.93 -7.84
N GLU A 173 1.44 3.88 -7.64
CA GLU A 173 2.18 5.07 -7.18
C GLU A 173 3.67 4.96 -7.50
N ILE A 174 4.28 6.08 -7.89
CA ILE A 174 5.73 6.28 -7.84
C ILE A 174 6.01 7.15 -6.62
N ILE A 175 6.65 6.57 -5.62
CA ILE A 175 6.93 7.26 -4.35
C ILE A 175 7.83 8.47 -4.58
N ASN A 176 7.50 9.59 -3.93
CA ASN A 176 8.21 10.88 -4.03
C ASN A 176 8.30 11.47 -5.45
N SER A 177 7.43 11.04 -6.36
CA SER A 177 7.31 11.66 -7.67
C SER A 177 6.94 13.15 -7.54
N GLN A 178 7.36 13.93 -8.53
CA GLN A 178 6.99 15.35 -8.66
C GLN A 178 5.82 15.58 -9.62
N ASN A 179 5.37 14.53 -10.30
CA ASN A 179 4.29 14.57 -11.28
C ASN A 179 2.92 14.41 -10.61
N ASP A 180 1.88 14.84 -11.29
CA ASP A 180 0.50 14.57 -10.92
C ASP A 180 0.23 13.04 -10.94
N HIS A 181 -0.81 12.61 -10.21
CA HIS A 181 -1.07 11.19 -10.03
C HIS A 181 -1.34 10.45 -11.34
N LEU A 182 -2.14 11.03 -12.23
CA LEU A 182 -2.43 10.44 -13.54
C LEU A 182 -1.20 10.34 -14.43
N ASP A 183 -0.27 11.29 -14.36
CA ASP A 183 0.97 11.22 -15.11
C ASP A 183 1.93 10.15 -14.56
N ASN A 184 1.88 9.90 -13.25
CA ASN A 184 2.57 8.76 -12.66
C ASN A 184 1.98 7.43 -13.14
N LEU A 185 0.66 7.29 -13.25
CA LEU A 185 0.04 6.09 -13.79
C LEU A 185 0.43 5.86 -15.26
N LYS A 186 0.46 6.91 -16.09
CA LYS A 186 0.96 6.82 -17.48
C LYS A 186 2.41 6.37 -17.51
N THR A 187 3.27 6.98 -16.69
CA THR A 187 4.68 6.58 -16.58
C THR A 187 4.84 5.11 -16.19
N LEU A 188 4.00 4.61 -15.28
CA LEU A 188 4.02 3.20 -14.89
C LEU A 188 3.62 2.28 -16.06
N VAL A 189 2.64 2.68 -16.87
CA VAL A 189 2.28 1.95 -18.11
C VAL A 189 3.46 1.92 -19.08
N ASP A 190 4.13 3.07 -19.29
CA ASP A 190 5.32 3.16 -20.16
C ASP A 190 6.46 2.26 -19.64
N TYR A 191 6.50 1.98 -18.35
CA TYR A 191 7.44 1.06 -17.72
C TYR A 191 6.95 -0.40 -17.70
N SER A 192 5.87 -0.69 -18.43
CA SER A 192 5.27 -2.03 -18.55
C SER A 192 4.68 -2.60 -17.26
N PHE A 193 4.25 -1.74 -16.34
CA PHE A 193 3.46 -2.18 -15.20
C PHE A 193 1.97 -2.27 -15.56
N ASN A 194 1.28 -3.25 -15.00
CA ASN A 194 -0.16 -3.19 -14.85
C ASN A 194 -0.50 -2.13 -13.80
N VAL A 195 -1.33 -1.16 -14.17
CA VAL A 195 -1.77 -0.08 -13.27
C VAL A 195 -3.23 -0.25 -12.87
N THR A 196 -3.60 0.32 -11.72
CA THR A 196 -5.00 0.36 -11.30
C THR A 196 -5.86 1.04 -12.35
N PRO A 197 -6.98 0.43 -12.78
CA PRO A 197 -7.97 1.14 -13.57
C PRO A 197 -8.51 2.31 -12.74
N TYR A 198 -8.95 3.38 -13.39
CA TYR A 198 -9.40 4.56 -12.68
C TYR A 198 -10.57 5.26 -13.36
N LYS A 199 -11.27 6.08 -12.58
CA LYS A 199 -12.22 7.09 -13.04
C LYS A 199 -11.81 8.44 -12.46
N ILE A 200 -12.27 9.52 -13.08
CA ILE A 200 -12.08 10.89 -12.59
C ILE A 200 -13.41 11.34 -11.99
N ALA A 201 -13.37 11.91 -10.80
CA ALA A 201 -14.51 12.54 -10.15
C ALA A 201 -14.18 14.02 -9.89
N ASN A 202 -15.04 14.92 -10.35
CA ASN A 202 -14.91 16.35 -10.16
C ASN A 202 -15.79 16.87 -9.01
N THR A 203 -16.73 16.05 -8.56
CA THR A 203 -17.69 16.38 -7.51
C THR A 203 -17.75 15.27 -6.44
N ALA A 204 -18.27 15.64 -5.26
CA ALA A 204 -18.52 14.67 -4.19
C ALA A 204 -19.53 13.60 -4.62
N ASP A 205 -20.58 14.01 -5.36
CA ASP A 205 -21.65 13.11 -5.79
C ASP A 205 -21.12 12.04 -6.76
N GLU A 206 -20.18 12.40 -7.63
CA GLU A 206 -19.52 11.42 -8.51
C GLU A 206 -18.72 10.40 -7.72
N VAL A 207 -18.01 10.80 -6.65
CA VAL A 207 -17.30 9.86 -5.78
C VAL A 207 -18.26 8.91 -5.07
N ILE A 208 -19.35 9.46 -4.53
CA ILE A 208 -20.40 8.68 -3.86
C ILE A 208 -21.05 7.71 -4.87
N LYS A 209 -21.31 8.18 -6.09
CA LYS A 209 -21.83 7.33 -7.16
C LYS A 209 -20.89 6.15 -7.44
N TYR A 210 -19.59 6.38 -7.65
CA TYR A 210 -18.63 5.29 -7.89
C TYR A 210 -18.50 4.34 -6.70
N HIS A 211 -18.63 4.85 -5.47
CA HIS A 211 -18.65 4.00 -4.29
C HIS A 211 -19.90 3.11 -4.24
N ASN A 212 -21.08 3.66 -4.54
CA ASN A 212 -22.33 2.89 -4.63
C ASN A 212 -22.27 1.87 -5.78
N ASP A 213 -21.79 2.27 -6.96
CA ASP A 213 -21.58 1.37 -8.10
C ASP A 213 -20.66 0.19 -7.71
N TRP A 214 -19.64 0.45 -6.88
CA TRP A 214 -18.78 -0.62 -6.34
C TRP A 214 -19.52 -1.51 -5.34
N LEU A 215 -20.29 -0.94 -4.42
CA LEU A 215 -21.11 -1.69 -3.45
C LEU A 215 -22.10 -2.63 -4.13
N ASP A 216 -22.67 -2.18 -5.26
CA ASP A 216 -23.64 -2.91 -6.07
C ASP A 216 -22.96 -3.91 -7.04
N GLY A 217 -21.63 -3.95 -7.10
CA GLY A 217 -20.88 -4.85 -7.95
C GLY A 217 -20.78 -4.42 -9.42
N TRP A 218 -21.12 -3.16 -9.76
CA TRP A 218 -21.04 -2.64 -11.13
C TRP A 218 -19.69 -2.01 -11.47
N PHE A 219 -18.89 -1.65 -10.45
CA PHE A 219 -17.63 -0.95 -10.65
C PHE A 219 -16.45 -1.82 -10.22
N MET A 220 -15.57 -2.16 -11.19
CA MET A 220 -14.32 -2.90 -10.97
C MET A 220 -14.47 -4.26 -10.26
N ASN A 221 -15.61 -4.94 -10.47
CA ASN A 221 -15.96 -6.21 -9.83
C ASN A 221 -15.11 -7.41 -10.27
N TYR A 222 -14.31 -7.26 -11.33
CA TYR A 222 -13.38 -8.29 -11.82
C TYR A 222 -12.06 -8.32 -11.03
N LEU A 223 -11.87 -7.41 -10.08
CA LEU A 223 -10.70 -7.35 -9.22
C LEU A 223 -11.07 -7.71 -7.78
N PRO A 224 -10.18 -8.37 -7.03
CA PRO A 224 -10.39 -8.61 -5.61
C PRO A 224 -10.22 -7.29 -4.85
N THR A 225 -11.32 -6.67 -4.44
CA THR A 225 -11.33 -5.36 -3.79
C THR A 225 -12.10 -5.35 -2.49
N ASP A 226 -11.66 -4.55 -1.53
CA ASP A 226 -12.35 -4.29 -0.25
C ASP A 226 -12.86 -2.84 -0.14
N GLY A 227 -12.92 -2.13 -1.27
CA GLY A 227 -13.36 -0.75 -1.36
C GLY A 227 -12.89 -0.07 -2.64
N ILE A 228 -13.00 1.25 -2.63
CA ILE A 228 -12.36 2.14 -3.59
C ILE A 228 -11.44 3.13 -2.88
N VAL A 229 -10.54 3.75 -3.62
CA VAL A 229 -9.65 4.81 -3.12
C VAL A 229 -9.88 6.08 -3.91
N ALA A 230 -10.18 7.17 -3.22
CA ALA A 230 -10.21 8.51 -3.79
C ALA A 230 -8.86 9.20 -3.54
N LYS A 231 -8.21 9.69 -4.59
CA LYS A 231 -6.90 10.37 -4.52
C LYS A 231 -6.98 11.73 -5.18
N VAL A 232 -6.39 12.74 -4.56
CA VAL A 232 -6.18 14.04 -5.20
C VAL A 232 -5.20 13.88 -6.35
N ASN A 233 -5.57 14.31 -7.57
CA ASN A 233 -4.69 14.19 -8.73
C ASN A 233 -3.46 15.12 -8.64
N SER A 234 -3.69 16.38 -8.29
CA SER A 234 -2.65 17.42 -8.31
C SER A 234 -1.55 17.19 -7.29
N ARG A 235 -0.32 17.01 -7.75
CA ARG A 235 0.87 16.87 -6.90
C ARG A 235 1.10 18.08 -6.01
N LYS A 236 0.84 19.27 -6.52
CA LYS A 236 0.93 20.52 -5.74
C LYS A 236 0.01 20.45 -4.53
N ILE A 237 -1.26 20.08 -4.73
CA ILE A 237 -2.25 19.98 -3.65
C ILE A 237 -1.90 18.81 -2.71
N GLN A 238 -1.41 17.69 -3.22
CA GLN A 238 -0.94 16.59 -2.38
C GLN A 238 0.16 17.05 -1.40
N LYS A 239 1.14 17.84 -1.87
CA LYS A 239 2.20 18.39 -1.02
C LYS A 239 1.65 19.36 0.03
N GLU A 240 0.71 20.19 -0.34
CA GLU A 240 0.06 21.14 0.57
C GLU A 240 -0.79 20.46 1.64
N LEU A 241 -1.47 19.38 1.30
CA LEU A 241 -2.23 18.55 2.25
C LEU A 241 -1.29 17.73 3.14
N GLY A 242 -0.16 17.27 2.58
CA GLY A 242 0.85 16.50 3.31
C GLY A 242 0.40 15.09 3.68
N GLN A 243 1.00 14.59 4.72
CA GLN A 243 0.72 13.26 5.28
C GLN A 243 0.80 13.30 6.80
N SER A 244 0.04 12.42 7.46
CA SER A 244 0.20 12.11 8.87
C SER A 244 1.26 11.00 9.03
N ASN A 245 1.55 10.64 10.27
CA ASN A 245 2.41 9.49 10.55
C ASN A 245 1.84 8.15 10.05
N LYS A 246 0.54 8.11 9.71
CA LYS A 246 -0.20 6.89 9.34
C LYS A 246 -0.60 6.83 7.88
N CYS A 247 -1.03 7.96 7.31
CA CYS A 247 -1.66 7.99 6.00
C CYS A 247 -1.37 9.31 5.27
N PRO A 248 -1.38 9.28 3.92
CA PRO A 248 -1.42 10.49 3.14
C PRO A 248 -2.75 11.20 3.33
N LEU A 249 -2.74 12.51 3.58
CA LEU A 249 -3.98 13.28 3.76
C LEU A 249 -4.69 13.59 2.44
N TRP A 250 -4.07 13.27 1.32
CA TRP A 250 -4.59 13.46 -0.03
C TRP A 250 -5.25 12.21 -0.63
N ALA A 251 -5.31 11.10 0.12
CA ALA A 251 -5.97 9.88 -0.31
C ALA A 251 -6.87 9.33 0.81
N LEU A 252 -8.01 8.78 0.42
CA LEU A 252 -9.01 8.20 1.32
C LEU A 252 -9.50 6.86 0.78
N ALA A 253 -9.62 5.86 1.64
CA ALA A 253 -10.29 4.61 1.34
C ALA A 253 -11.78 4.66 1.72
N LEU A 254 -12.65 4.29 0.78
CA LEU A 254 -14.08 4.09 1.01
C LEU A 254 -14.34 2.58 0.96
N LYS A 255 -14.76 2.04 2.09
CA LYS A 255 -15.08 0.63 2.30
C LYS A 255 -16.58 0.42 2.56
N ARG A 256 -16.99 -0.84 2.73
CA ARG A 256 -18.32 -1.17 3.25
C ARG A 256 -18.50 -0.72 4.68
#